data_cd482c40a5a239f6109d8669e6e39f58
#
_entry.id   cd482c40a5a239f6109d8669e6e39f58
#
_cell.length_a   1.000
_cell.length_b   1.000
_cell.length_c   1.000
_cell.angle_alpha   90.00
_cell.angle_beta   90.00
_cell.angle_gamma   90.00
#
_symmetry.space_group_name_H-M   'P 1'
#
loop_
_entity.id
_entity.type
_entity.pdbx_description
1 polymer ?
#
loop_
_entity_poly.entity_id
_entity_poly.type
_entity_poly.pdbx_seq_one_letter_code
_entity_poly.pdbx_strand_id
1 'polypeptide(L)'
;MRILAVILALLLSAGSAIAVEKITPRQAHEAVGEGGLVLVDIRTPEEWAETGIPEPATPIDMTSADFVPKLKELLTGNPGRTVGFICRTGNRSNYLTEVLEKAGLTNIVDVTGGVAGNGKVTGWIAEGLPMKQHCETC
;
A
#
# COMPACT_ATOMS: atom_id res chain seq x y z
N MET A 1 44.11 46.31 -1.78
CA MET A 1 43.78 45.00 -2.34
C MET A 1 42.69 44.37 -1.47
N ARG A 2 41.46 44.31 -2.00
CA ARG A 2 40.32 43.71 -1.28
C ARG A 2 40.15 42.27 -1.79
N ILE A 3 40.44 41.30 -0.94
CA ILE A 3 40.22 39.90 -1.20
C ILE A 3 38.76 39.61 -0.93
N LEU A 4 37.97 39.44 -1.99
CA LEU A 4 36.59 38.93 -1.85
C LEU A 4 36.67 37.43 -1.65
N ALA A 5 36.39 36.97 -0.43
CA ALA A 5 36.19 35.58 -0.12
C ALA A 5 34.76 35.20 -0.59
N VAL A 6 34.66 34.52 -1.71
CA VAL A 6 33.42 33.90 -2.16
C VAL A 6 33.20 32.63 -1.33
N ILE A 7 32.36 32.69 -0.34
CA ILE A 7 31.89 31.51 0.40
C ILE A 7 30.83 30.85 -0.48
N LEU A 8 31.25 29.81 -1.18
CA LEU A 8 30.35 28.90 -1.88
C LEU A 8 29.62 28.05 -0.86
N ALA A 9 28.42 28.50 -0.45
CA ALA A 9 27.55 27.70 0.38
C ALA A 9 27.03 26.51 -0.44
N LEU A 10 27.64 25.33 -0.22
CA LEU A 10 27.05 24.07 -0.69
C LEU A 10 25.75 23.85 0.09
N LEU A 11 24.64 24.16 -0.52
CA LEU A 11 23.32 23.70 -0.04
C LEU A 11 23.26 22.18 -0.26
N LEU A 12 23.65 21.42 0.76
CA LEU A 12 23.26 20.03 0.87
C LEU A 12 21.73 20.03 1.02
N SER A 13 21.02 19.88 -0.07
CA SER A 13 19.62 19.47 -0.02
C SER A 13 19.61 18.03 0.51
N ALA A 14 19.49 17.89 1.83
CA ALA A 14 19.10 16.63 2.44
C ALA A 14 17.69 16.32 1.92
N GLY A 15 17.61 15.49 0.87
CA GLY A 15 16.36 14.90 0.44
C GLY A 15 15.80 14.14 1.63
N SER A 16 14.77 14.68 2.28
CA SER A 16 14.04 13.94 3.30
C SER A 16 13.44 12.72 2.62
N ALA A 17 13.90 11.53 2.98
CA ALA A 17 13.20 10.30 2.63
C ALA A 17 11.79 10.41 3.24
N ILE A 18 10.79 10.59 2.38
CA ILE A 18 9.40 10.65 2.83
C ILE A 18 9.01 9.20 3.13
N ALA A 19 8.80 8.88 4.42
CA ALA A 19 8.30 7.57 4.82
C ALA A 19 6.95 7.28 4.14
N VAL A 20 6.70 6.00 3.81
CA VAL A 20 5.42 5.57 3.25
C VAL A 20 4.28 5.97 4.18
N GLU A 21 3.27 6.60 3.63
CA GLU A 21 2.08 6.99 4.38
C GLU A 21 1.31 5.75 4.86
N LYS A 22 0.87 5.80 6.11
CA LYS A 22 0.00 4.77 6.72
C LYS A 22 -1.40 5.31 6.86
N ILE A 23 -2.36 4.54 6.36
CA ILE A 23 -3.79 4.87 6.46
C ILE A 23 -4.55 3.74 7.14
N THR A 24 -5.67 4.05 7.76
CA THR A 24 -6.55 3.06 8.36
C THR A 24 -7.41 2.35 7.29
N PRO A 25 -8.01 1.18 7.60
CA PRO A 25 -8.97 0.54 6.70
C PRO A 25 -10.12 1.46 6.29
N ARG A 26 -10.65 2.26 7.21
CA ARG A 26 -11.71 3.22 6.91
C ARG A 26 -11.25 4.30 5.94
N GLN A 27 -10.08 4.88 6.17
CA GLN A 27 -9.51 5.86 5.24
C GLN A 27 -9.26 5.27 3.85
N ALA A 28 -8.79 4.01 3.80
CA ALA A 28 -8.60 3.31 2.52
C ALA A 28 -9.94 3.11 1.78
N HIS A 29 -10.99 2.69 2.48
CA HIS A 29 -12.31 2.52 1.90
C HIS A 29 -12.87 3.84 1.34
N GLU A 30 -12.75 4.93 2.10
CA GLU A 30 -13.16 6.27 1.66
C GLU A 30 -12.38 6.72 0.43
N ALA A 31 -11.05 6.56 0.44
CA ALA A 31 -10.19 6.96 -0.67
C ALA A 31 -10.48 6.18 -1.96
N VAL A 32 -10.82 4.89 -1.86
CA VAL A 32 -11.28 4.09 -3.01
C VAL A 32 -12.60 4.64 -3.53
N GLY A 33 -13.55 4.93 -2.64
CA GLY A 33 -14.85 5.49 -3.02
C GLY A 33 -14.75 6.83 -3.74
N GLU A 34 -13.77 7.64 -3.39
CA GLU A 34 -13.46 8.92 -4.04
C GLU A 34 -12.66 8.77 -5.35
N GLY A 35 -12.25 7.55 -5.71
CA GLY A 35 -11.47 7.25 -6.91
C GLY A 35 -9.98 7.57 -6.81
N GLY A 36 -9.48 7.95 -5.63
CA GLY A 36 -8.08 8.31 -5.40
C GLY A 36 -7.15 7.12 -5.15
N LEU A 37 -7.70 5.99 -4.73
CA LEU A 37 -6.94 4.82 -4.30
C LEU A 37 -7.32 3.57 -5.08
N VAL A 38 -6.33 2.79 -5.47
CA VAL A 38 -6.47 1.39 -5.90
C VAL A 38 -6.01 0.51 -4.75
N LEU A 39 -6.86 -0.40 -4.27
CA LEU A 39 -6.55 -1.27 -3.14
C LEU A 39 -6.12 -2.65 -3.62
N VAL A 40 -5.02 -3.16 -3.06
CA VAL A 40 -4.47 -4.49 -3.34
C VAL A 40 -4.42 -5.31 -2.05
N ASP A 41 -5.11 -6.45 -2.03
CA ASP A 41 -5.00 -7.43 -0.95
C ASP A 41 -3.88 -8.41 -1.28
N ILE A 42 -2.78 -8.31 -0.52
CA ILE A 42 -1.55 -9.07 -0.77
C ILE A 42 -1.46 -10.37 0.02
N ARG A 43 -2.56 -10.79 0.64
CA ARG A 43 -2.63 -12.05 1.39
C ARG A 43 -2.58 -13.26 0.45
N THR A 44 -2.66 -14.45 1.04
CA THR A 44 -2.66 -15.72 0.30
C THR A 44 -4.07 -16.15 -0.11
N PRO A 45 -4.21 -17.03 -1.13
CA PRO A 45 -5.49 -17.61 -1.53
C PRO A 45 -6.24 -18.29 -0.39
N GLU A 46 -5.54 -18.94 0.52
CA GLU A 46 -6.13 -19.59 1.70
C GLU A 46 -6.78 -18.56 2.63
N GLU A 47 -6.11 -17.44 2.86
CA GLU A 47 -6.67 -16.34 3.67
C GLU A 47 -7.89 -15.70 2.98
N TRP A 48 -7.87 -15.56 1.68
CA TRP A 48 -9.02 -15.03 0.91
C TRP A 48 -10.23 -15.99 0.97
N ALA A 49 -9.98 -17.29 0.89
CA ALA A 49 -11.04 -18.30 1.01
C ALA A 49 -11.67 -18.29 2.43
N GLU A 50 -10.86 -18.06 3.44
CA GLU A 50 -11.30 -18.06 4.84
C GLU A 50 -12.18 -16.85 5.18
N THR A 51 -11.81 -15.66 4.75
CA THR A 51 -12.48 -14.41 5.17
C THR A 51 -13.20 -13.68 4.05
N GLY A 52 -12.96 -14.02 2.78
CA GLY A 52 -13.20 -13.12 1.66
C GLY A 52 -12.10 -12.06 1.56
N ILE A 53 -12.31 -11.11 0.68
CA ILE A 53 -11.43 -9.96 0.46
C ILE A 53 -12.20 -8.65 0.65
N PRO A 54 -11.55 -7.54 1.01
CA PRO A 54 -12.20 -6.23 0.92
C PRO A 54 -12.82 -6.03 -0.45
N GLU A 55 -14.10 -5.66 -0.50
CA GLU A 55 -14.85 -5.60 -1.76
C GLU A 55 -14.13 -4.84 -2.89
N PRO A 56 -13.52 -3.66 -2.63
CA PRO A 56 -12.84 -2.92 -3.68
C PRO A 56 -11.43 -3.43 -4.01
N ALA A 57 -10.90 -4.43 -3.28
CA ALA A 57 -9.53 -4.87 -3.45
C ALA A 57 -9.33 -5.79 -4.65
N THR A 58 -8.19 -5.65 -5.31
CA THR A 58 -7.66 -6.63 -6.24
C THR A 58 -6.75 -7.60 -5.47
N PRO A 59 -7.02 -8.92 -5.50
CA PRO A 59 -6.17 -9.88 -4.80
C PRO A 59 -4.91 -10.18 -5.63
N ILE A 60 -3.74 -9.97 -5.03
CA ILE A 60 -2.45 -10.32 -5.62
C ILE A 60 -1.57 -10.89 -4.50
N ASP A 61 -1.39 -12.20 -4.46
CA ASP A 61 -0.58 -12.88 -3.46
C ASP A 61 0.89 -12.47 -3.56
N MET A 62 1.40 -11.79 -2.52
CA MET A 62 2.79 -11.33 -2.52
C MET A 62 3.83 -12.44 -2.47
N THR A 63 3.43 -13.67 -2.13
CA THR A 63 4.33 -14.83 -2.09
C THR A 63 4.39 -15.59 -3.42
N SER A 64 3.51 -15.26 -4.37
CA SER A 64 3.45 -15.91 -5.67
C SER A 64 4.57 -15.45 -6.60
N ALA A 65 5.05 -16.38 -7.44
CA ALA A 65 6.06 -16.07 -8.45
C ALA A 65 5.60 -15.03 -9.48
N ASP A 66 4.29 -14.86 -9.68
CA ASP A 66 3.70 -13.90 -10.61
C ASP A 66 3.29 -12.56 -9.94
N PHE A 67 3.68 -12.35 -8.68
CA PHE A 67 3.36 -11.11 -7.96
C PHE A 67 3.86 -9.87 -8.70
N VAL A 68 5.14 -9.85 -9.07
CA VAL A 68 5.75 -8.70 -9.74
C VAL A 68 5.11 -8.40 -11.10
N PRO A 69 4.91 -9.39 -12.00
CA PRO A 69 4.18 -9.16 -13.25
C PRO A 69 2.77 -8.60 -13.04
N LYS A 70 2.00 -9.16 -12.11
CA LYS A 70 0.64 -8.70 -11.80
C LYS A 70 0.61 -7.28 -11.22
N LEU A 71 1.54 -6.97 -10.33
CA LEU A 71 1.66 -5.63 -9.79
C LEU A 71 2.01 -4.61 -10.89
N LYS A 72 2.92 -4.95 -11.78
CA LYS A 72 3.26 -4.09 -12.94
C LYS A 72 2.05 -3.84 -13.83
N GLU A 73 1.26 -4.87 -14.11
CA GLU A 73 0.04 -4.75 -14.89
C GLU A 73 -0.97 -3.81 -14.22
N LEU A 74 -1.17 -3.96 -12.91
CA LEU A 74 -2.05 -3.10 -12.13
C LEU A 74 -1.59 -1.64 -12.16
N LEU A 75 -0.30 -1.39 -11.96
CA LEU A 75 0.28 -0.04 -12.00
C LEU A 75 0.14 0.59 -13.39
N THR A 76 0.37 -0.17 -14.45
CA THR A 76 0.22 0.28 -15.84
C THR A 76 -1.22 0.62 -16.17
N GLY A 77 -2.18 -0.15 -15.65
CA GLY A 77 -3.61 0.07 -15.83
C GLY A 77 -4.19 1.24 -15.01
N ASN A 78 -3.43 1.75 -14.06
CA ASN A 78 -3.87 2.81 -13.14
C ASN A 78 -2.84 3.95 -13.03
N PRO A 79 -2.48 4.61 -14.14
CA PRO A 79 -1.42 5.62 -14.13
C PRO A 79 -1.79 6.80 -13.23
N GLY A 80 -0.84 7.24 -12.42
CA GLY A 80 -1.00 8.41 -11.55
C GLY A 80 -1.88 8.20 -10.32
N ARG A 81 -2.47 7.01 -10.12
CA ARG A 81 -3.27 6.72 -8.93
C ARG A 81 -2.40 6.21 -7.78
N THR A 82 -2.79 6.51 -6.57
CA THR A 82 -2.19 5.94 -5.36
C THR A 82 -2.60 4.47 -5.24
N VAL A 83 -1.66 3.60 -4.88
CA VAL A 83 -1.92 2.18 -4.64
C VAL A 83 -1.75 1.88 -3.16
N GLY A 84 -2.80 1.37 -2.52
CA GLY A 84 -2.80 0.93 -1.14
C GLY A 84 -2.64 -0.59 -1.04
N PHE A 85 -1.81 -1.05 -0.12
CA PHE A 85 -1.60 -2.46 0.13
C PHE A 85 -2.18 -2.84 1.49
N ILE A 86 -3.01 -3.89 1.52
CA ILE A 86 -3.61 -4.43 2.73
C ILE A 86 -3.20 -5.90 2.89
N CYS A 87 -2.86 -6.28 4.12
CA CYS A 87 -2.66 -7.68 4.49
C CYS A 87 -3.56 -8.05 5.68
N ARG A 88 -3.19 -9.05 6.46
CA ARG A 88 -4.02 -9.49 7.59
C ARG A 88 -3.98 -8.50 8.75
N THR A 89 -2.80 -8.10 9.21
CA THR A 89 -2.59 -7.28 10.42
C THR A 89 -1.77 -6.01 10.18
N GLY A 90 -1.23 -5.85 8.97
CA GLY A 90 -0.38 -4.71 8.60
C GLY A 90 1.12 -5.01 8.52
N ASN A 91 1.60 -6.16 8.98
CA ASN A 91 3.04 -6.45 8.98
C ASN A 91 3.62 -6.67 7.58
N ARG A 92 2.97 -7.50 6.77
CA ARG A 92 3.42 -7.78 5.39
C ARG A 92 3.29 -6.56 4.49
N SER A 93 2.22 -5.80 4.61
CA SER A 93 2.01 -4.59 3.81
C SER A 93 3.00 -3.48 4.17
N ASN A 94 3.32 -3.32 5.47
CA ASN A 94 4.38 -2.41 5.89
C ASN A 94 5.74 -2.79 5.27
N TYR A 95 6.11 -4.07 5.37
CA TYR A 95 7.36 -4.56 4.78
C TYR A 95 7.40 -4.35 3.26
N LEU A 96 6.32 -4.72 2.56
CA LEU A 96 6.24 -4.57 1.11
C LEU A 96 6.37 -3.12 0.67
N THR A 97 5.63 -2.21 1.31
CA THR A 97 5.67 -0.79 0.95
C THR A 97 7.03 -0.16 1.19
N GLU A 98 7.74 -0.56 2.24
CA GLU A 98 9.14 -0.13 2.47
C GLU A 98 10.08 -0.62 1.36
N VAL A 99 9.93 -1.86 0.91
CA VAL A 99 10.72 -2.42 -0.20
C VAL A 99 10.42 -1.69 -1.51
N LEU A 100 9.15 -1.45 -1.81
CA LEU A 100 8.72 -0.76 -3.02
C LEU A 100 9.17 0.71 -3.05
N GLU A 101 9.10 1.40 -1.90
CA GLU A 101 9.62 2.77 -1.78
C GLU A 101 11.13 2.84 -2.09
N LYS A 102 11.90 1.93 -1.49
CA LYS A 102 13.35 1.82 -1.76
C LYS A 102 13.66 1.50 -3.23
N ALA A 103 12.74 0.82 -3.91
CA ALA A 103 12.83 0.54 -5.34
C ALA A 103 12.38 1.71 -6.23
N GLY A 104 11.92 2.82 -5.64
CA GLY A 104 11.57 4.05 -6.34
C GLY A 104 10.08 4.26 -6.60
N LEU A 105 9.17 3.40 -6.07
CA LEU A 105 7.73 3.65 -6.14
C LEU A 105 7.34 4.71 -5.12
N THR A 106 6.60 5.73 -5.55
CA THR A 106 6.25 6.88 -4.71
C THR A 106 4.77 6.93 -4.34
N ASN A 107 3.86 6.63 -5.23
CA ASN A 107 2.41 6.74 -4.99
C ASN A 107 1.86 5.47 -4.35
N ILE A 108 2.36 5.11 -3.17
CA ILE A 108 1.95 3.92 -2.42
C ILE A 108 1.64 4.27 -0.97
N VAL A 109 0.70 3.55 -0.38
CA VAL A 109 0.34 3.66 1.03
C VAL A 109 0.19 2.27 1.66
N ASP A 110 0.49 2.18 2.95
CA ASP A 110 0.27 0.99 3.77
C ASP A 110 -1.07 1.11 4.51
N VAL A 111 -1.95 0.13 4.35
CA VAL A 111 -3.20 0.05 5.12
C VAL A 111 -2.90 -0.65 6.44
N THR A 112 -2.60 0.16 7.46
CA THR A 112 -2.28 -0.33 8.80
C THR A 112 -3.47 -1.04 9.44
N GLY A 113 -3.21 -2.04 10.27
CA GLY A 113 -4.26 -2.84 10.90
C GLY A 113 -4.84 -3.94 10.00
N GLY A 114 -4.80 -3.77 8.70
CA GLY A 114 -5.18 -4.80 7.74
C GLY A 114 -6.65 -5.25 7.84
N VAL A 115 -6.87 -6.48 7.38
CA VAL A 115 -8.22 -7.08 7.36
C VAL A 115 -8.70 -7.44 8.76
N ALA A 116 -7.81 -7.96 9.60
CA ALA A 116 -8.14 -8.49 10.94
C ALA A 116 -7.89 -7.52 12.09
N GLY A 117 -7.15 -6.44 11.87
CA GLY A 117 -6.68 -5.56 12.94
C GLY A 117 -5.41 -6.07 13.61
N ASN A 118 -4.82 -5.26 14.48
CA ASN A 118 -3.56 -5.57 15.17
C ASN A 118 -3.58 -5.26 16.68
N GLY A 119 -4.76 -5.03 17.25
CA GLY A 119 -4.94 -4.64 18.65
C GLY A 119 -4.77 -3.14 18.93
N LYS A 120 -4.20 -2.38 18.00
CA LYS A 120 -4.07 -0.91 18.08
C LYS A 120 -4.93 -0.20 17.03
N VAL A 121 -5.03 -0.80 15.85
CA VAL A 121 -5.85 -0.32 14.73
C VAL A 121 -6.93 -1.36 14.45
N THR A 122 -8.17 -0.91 14.37
CA THR A 122 -9.30 -1.74 14.00
C THR A 122 -9.18 -2.17 12.54
N GLY A 123 -9.33 -3.47 12.28
CA GLY A 123 -9.24 -4.03 10.94
C GLY A 123 -10.49 -3.77 10.09
N TRP A 124 -10.37 -4.06 8.80
CA TRP A 124 -11.43 -3.87 7.81
C TRP A 124 -12.74 -4.55 8.22
N ILE A 125 -12.68 -5.81 8.67
CA ILE A 125 -13.88 -6.58 9.07
C ILE A 125 -14.55 -5.96 10.29
N ALA A 126 -13.79 -5.67 11.35
CA ALA A 126 -14.32 -5.11 12.58
C ALA A 126 -14.88 -3.68 12.42
N GLU A 127 -14.38 -2.93 11.44
CA GLU A 127 -14.93 -1.64 11.02
C GLU A 127 -16.29 -1.78 10.30
N GLY A 128 -16.73 -2.99 9.98
CA GLY A 128 -17.96 -3.23 9.24
C GLY A 128 -17.90 -2.83 7.78
N LEU A 129 -16.71 -2.72 7.20
CA LEU A 129 -16.52 -2.34 5.80
C LEU A 129 -16.84 -3.53 4.87
N PRO A 130 -17.28 -3.28 3.62
CA PRO A 130 -17.77 -4.33 2.75
C PRO A 130 -16.68 -5.32 2.35
N MET A 131 -17.06 -6.61 2.39
CA MET A 131 -16.28 -7.76 1.97
C MET A 131 -16.98 -8.46 0.82
N LYS A 132 -16.21 -9.10 -0.05
CA LYS A 132 -16.73 -10.03 -1.09
C LYS A 132 -16.06 -11.38 -0.95
N GLN A 133 -16.78 -12.44 -1.31
CA GLN A 133 -16.19 -13.77 -1.38
C GLN A 133 -15.18 -13.83 -2.53
N HIS A 134 -14.08 -14.53 -2.29
CA HIS A 134 -13.11 -14.85 -3.31
C HIS A 134 -13.16 -16.35 -3.60
N CYS A 135 -13.41 -16.67 -4.84
CA CYS A 135 -13.45 -18.05 -5.32
C CYS A 135 -12.70 -18.14 -6.63
N GLU A 136 -11.59 -18.90 -6.65
CA GLU A 136 -10.80 -19.09 -7.86
C GLU A 136 -11.47 -20.00 -8.90
N THR A 137 -12.46 -20.78 -8.46
CA THR A 137 -13.12 -21.81 -9.30
C THR A 137 -14.63 -21.63 -9.46
N CYS A 138 -15.20 -20.58 -8.85
CA CYS A 138 -16.57 -20.21 -9.08
C CYS A 138 -16.72 -19.36 -10.34
#